data_d6f2773931ee52d895114682a3bb5060
#
_entry.id   d6f2773931ee52d895114682a3bb5060
#
_cell.length_a   1.000
_cell.length_b   1.000
_cell.length_c   1.000
_cell.angle_alpha   90.00
_cell.angle_beta   90.00
_cell.angle_gamma   90.00
#
_symmetry.space_group_name_H-M   'P 1'
#
loop_
_entity.id
_entity.type
_entity.pdbx_description
1 polymer ?
#
loop_
_entity_poly.entity_id
_entity_poly.type
_entity_poly.pdbx_seq_one_letter_code
_entity_poly.pdbx_strand_id
1 'polypeptide(L)' 'MGAVNDKDVLGQIHDLVAEEHRLREAGGSDEERARLATVEQQLDQCWDLLRRRRAREDAGQDPTAERVRPSSEVESYLQ' A
#
# COMPACT_ATOMS: atom_id res chain seq x y z
N MET A 1 -5.21 -20.53 5.57
CA MET A 1 -4.78 -19.52 4.60
C MET A 1 -3.45 -18.97 5.03
N GLY A 2 -2.51 -18.91 4.12
CA GLY A 2 -1.19 -18.39 4.41
C GLY A 2 -1.21 -16.86 4.55
N ALA A 3 -0.18 -16.33 5.17
CA ALA A 3 0.04 -14.89 5.20
C ALA A 3 0.33 -14.38 3.77
N VAL A 4 -0.05 -13.13 3.50
CA VAL A 4 0.28 -12.48 2.25
C VAL A 4 1.80 -12.32 2.19
N ASN A 5 2.44 -12.84 1.14
CA ASN A 5 3.89 -12.73 1.00
C ASN A 5 4.27 -11.44 0.26
N ASP A 6 5.56 -11.10 0.28
CA ASP A 6 6.05 -9.87 -0.32
C ASP A 6 5.79 -9.81 -1.83
N LYS A 7 5.82 -10.95 -2.51
CA LYS A 7 5.53 -11.02 -3.94
C LYS A 7 4.09 -10.60 -4.23
N ASP A 8 3.13 -11.04 -3.40
CA ASP A 8 1.73 -10.66 -3.56
C ASP A 8 1.53 -9.17 -3.31
N VAL A 9 2.19 -8.63 -2.28
CA VAL A 9 2.12 -7.19 -1.97
C VAL A 9 2.74 -6.37 -3.10
N LEU A 10 3.87 -6.78 -3.62
CA LEU A 10 4.51 -6.08 -4.74
C LEU A 10 3.65 -6.13 -6.01
N GLY A 11 2.97 -7.26 -6.27
CA GLY A 11 2.02 -7.37 -7.37
C GLY A 11 0.86 -6.40 -7.21
N GLN A 12 0.33 -6.29 -6.00
CA GLN A 12 -0.74 -5.34 -5.70
C GLN A 12 -0.28 -3.89 -5.90
N ILE A 13 0.92 -3.55 -5.44
CA ILE A 13 1.51 -2.23 -5.65
C ILE A 13 1.63 -1.94 -7.15
N HIS A 14 2.10 -2.88 -7.93
CA HIS A 14 2.24 -2.73 -9.37
C HIS A 14 0.89 -2.40 -10.02
N ASP A 15 -0.17 -3.11 -9.65
CA ASP A 15 -1.51 -2.88 -10.18
C ASP A 15 -2.05 -1.51 -9.76
N LEU A 16 -1.82 -1.12 -8.51
CA LEU A 16 -2.25 0.18 -7.99
C LEU A 16 -1.51 1.33 -8.67
N VAL A 17 -0.22 1.18 -8.93
CA VAL A 17 0.57 2.19 -9.66
C VAL A 17 0.04 2.35 -11.08
N ALA A 18 -0.28 1.26 -11.75
CA ALA A 18 -0.86 1.31 -13.09
C ALA A 18 -2.20 2.05 -13.09
N GLU A 19 -3.03 1.79 -12.09
CA GLU A 19 -4.32 2.48 -11.94
C GLU A 19 -4.11 3.97 -11.63
N GLU A 20 -3.16 4.31 -10.78
CA GLU A 20 -2.82 5.69 -10.47
C GLU A 20 -2.45 6.47 -11.73
N HIS A 21 -1.58 5.90 -12.56
CA HIS A 21 -1.18 6.52 -13.82
C HIS A 21 -2.38 6.75 -14.75
N ARG A 22 -3.22 5.74 -14.87
CA ARG A 22 -4.42 5.82 -15.72
C ARG A 22 -5.37 6.91 -15.24
N LEU A 23 -5.59 7.01 -13.93
CA LEU A 23 -6.46 8.02 -13.34
C LEU A 23 -5.91 9.43 -13.51
N ARG A 24 -4.62 9.61 -13.40
CA ARG A 24 -3.98 10.91 -13.62
C ARG A 24 -4.08 11.38 -15.06
N GLU A 25 -4.02 10.45 -16.01
CA GLU A 25 -4.17 10.76 -17.43
C GLU A 25 -5.61 11.02 -17.86
N ALA A 26 -6.56 10.51 -17.10
CA ALA A 26 -7.98 10.54 -17.48
C ALA A 26 -8.64 11.91 -17.36
N GLY A 27 -7.99 12.92 -16.79
CA GLY A 27 -8.47 14.29 -16.82
C GLY A 27 -9.19 14.79 -15.58
N GLY A 28 -9.46 13.96 -14.60
CA GLY A 28 -9.79 14.43 -13.26
C GLY A 28 -11.22 14.83 -12.98
N SER A 29 -12.21 14.00 -13.36
CA SER A 29 -13.57 14.16 -12.81
C SER A 29 -13.52 13.98 -11.29
N ASP A 30 -14.59 14.41 -10.60
CA ASP A 30 -14.66 14.26 -9.14
C ASP A 30 -14.57 12.78 -8.73
N GLU A 31 -15.20 11.89 -9.49
CA GLU A 31 -15.15 10.45 -9.23
C GLU A 31 -13.72 9.91 -9.42
N GLU A 32 -13.05 10.35 -10.46
CA GLU A 32 -11.67 9.93 -10.73
C GLU A 32 -10.70 10.45 -9.66
N ARG A 33 -10.90 11.67 -9.18
CA ARG A 33 -10.08 12.22 -8.09
C ARG A 33 -10.30 11.48 -6.78
N ALA A 34 -11.56 11.12 -6.49
CA ALA A 34 -11.87 10.32 -5.30
C ALA A 34 -11.24 8.94 -5.39
N ARG A 35 -11.30 8.30 -6.56
CA ARG A 35 -10.67 7.00 -6.78
C ARG A 35 -9.16 7.09 -6.65
N LEU A 36 -8.55 8.14 -7.19
CA LEU A 36 -7.11 8.37 -7.10
C LEU A 36 -6.68 8.49 -5.64
N ALA A 37 -7.41 9.24 -4.81
CA ALA A 37 -7.12 9.35 -3.40
C ALA A 37 -7.16 7.99 -2.70
N THR A 38 -8.14 7.16 -3.03
CA THR A 38 -8.25 5.80 -2.49
C THR A 38 -7.05 4.95 -2.90
N VAL A 39 -6.65 5.00 -4.16
CA VAL A 39 -5.51 4.25 -4.68
C VAL A 39 -4.23 4.68 -3.96
N GLU A 40 -4.03 5.97 -3.77
CA GLU A 40 -2.86 6.49 -3.05
C GLU A 40 -2.82 6.00 -1.60
N GLN A 41 -3.96 5.96 -0.91
CA GLN A 41 -4.04 5.42 0.44
C GLN A 41 -3.69 3.93 0.47
N GLN A 42 -4.18 3.17 -0.50
CA GLN A 42 -3.88 1.75 -0.60
C GLN A 42 -2.39 1.51 -0.87
N LEU A 43 -1.77 2.34 -1.70
CA LEU A 43 -0.32 2.28 -1.94
C LEU A 43 0.46 2.55 -0.65
N ASP A 44 0.07 3.56 0.11
CA ASP A 44 0.73 3.87 1.37
C ASP A 44 0.64 2.69 2.35
N GLN A 45 -0.52 2.03 2.43
CA GLN A 45 -0.72 0.85 3.27
C GLN A 45 0.18 -0.31 2.83
N CYS A 46 0.32 -0.53 1.53
CA CYS A 46 1.17 -1.59 1.00
C CYS A 46 2.64 -1.34 1.30
N TRP A 47 3.12 -0.11 1.07
CA TRP A 47 4.50 0.26 1.38
C TRP A 47 4.79 0.21 2.87
N ASP A 48 3.84 0.63 3.70
CA ASP A 48 3.97 0.54 5.16
C ASP A 48 4.16 -0.90 5.60
N LEU A 49 3.36 -1.82 5.06
CA LEU A 49 3.46 -3.24 5.37
C LEU A 49 4.84 -3.80 5.02
N LEU A 50 5.34 -3.48 3.81
CA LEU A 50 6.65 -3.96 3.36
C LEU A 50 7.77 -3.43 4.25
N ARG A 51 7.71 -2.14 4.63
CA ARG A 51 8.73 -1.55 5.51
C ARG A 51 8.76 -2.24 6.87
N ARG A 52 7.58 -2.52 7.45
CA ARG A 52 7.50 -3.18 8.75
C ARG A 52 7.99 -4.63 8.68
N ARG A 53 7.69 -5.33 7.60
CA ARG A 53 8.18 -6.70 7.39
C ARG A 53 9.69 -6.71 7.29
N ARG A 54 10.25 -5.78 6.53
CA ARG A 54 11.69 -5.66 6.38
C ARG A 54 12.38 -5.36 7.71
N ALA A 55 11.80 -4.47 8.50
CA ALA A 55 12.32 -4.15 9.83
C ALA A 55 12.34 -5.39 10.74
N ARG A 56 11.32 -6.23 10.66
CA ARG A 56 11.29 -7.48 11.43
C ARG A 56 12.34 -8.48 10.95
N GLU A 57 12.54 -8.61 9.66
CA GLU A 57 13.57 -9.47 9.10
C GLU A 57 14.95 -9.04 9.57
N ASP A 58 15.23 -7.73 9.53
CA ASP A 58 16.51 -7.15 9.96
C ASP A 58 16.74 -7.37 11.45
N ALA A 59 15.66 -7.41 12.24
CA ALA A 59 15.73 -7.66 13.68
C ALA A 59 15.71 -9.16 14.02
N GLY A 60 15.65 -10.05 13.03
CA GLY A 60 15.56 -11.50 13.25
C GLY A 60 14.18 -11.95 13.71
N GLN A 61 13.15 -11.14 13.50
CA GLN A 61 11.77 -11.46 13.88
C GLN A 61 11.00 -11.97 12.68
N ASP A 62 9.83 -12.58 12.95
CA ASP A 62 8.96 -13.12 11.90
C ASP A 62 8.26 -11.98 11.14
N PRO A 63 8.57 -11.74 9.85
CA PRO A 63 7.94 -10.67 9.09
C PRO A 63 6.45 -10.92 8.83
N THR A 64 5.99 -12.17 8.86
CA THR A 64 4.59 -12.50 8.63
C THR A 64 3.67 -12.08 9.77
N ALA A 65 4.22 -11.68 10.91
CA ALA A 65 3.44 -11.13 12.01
C ALA A 65 2.90 -9.73 11.72
N GLU A 66 3.48 -9.03 10.74
CA GLU A 66 2.98 -7.71 10.37
C GLU A 66 1.73 -7.80 9.51
N ARG A 67 0.80 -6.88 9.75
CA ARG A 67 -0.47 -6.79 9.04
C ARG A 67 -0.63 -5.41 8.45
N VAL A 68 -1.52 -5.29 7.45
CA VAL A 68 -1.89 -3.99 6.91
C VAL A 68 -2.56 -3.18 8.01
N ARG A 69 -2.06 -1.97 8.22
CA ARG A 69 -2.66 -1.03 9.19
C ARG A 69 -3.73 -0.19 8.51
N PRO A 70 -4.74 0.26 9.26
CA PRO A 70 -5.72 1.20 8.72
C PRO A 70 -5.05 2.44 8.13
N SER A 71 -5.62 2.99 7.07
CA SER A 71 -5.06 4.17 6.42
C SER A 71 -4.93 5.34 7.37
N SER A 72 -5.82 5.47 8.35
CA SER A 72 -5.75 6.54 9.35
C SER A 72 -4.45 6.49 10.16
N GLU A 73 -3.94 5.30 10.48
CA GLU A 73 -2.67 5.16 11.18
C GLU A 73 -1.49 5.50 10.27
N VAL A 74 -1.53 5.03 9.02
CA VAL A 74 -0.46 5.26 8.05
C VAL A 74 -0.37 6.74 7.71
N GLU A 75 -1.50 7.39 7.43
CA GLU A 75 -1.54 8.80 7.07
C GLU A 75 -1.11 9.69 8.24
N SER A 76 -1.48 9.34 9.46
CA SER A 76 -1.05 10.05 10.66
C SER A 76 0.47 10.01 10.83
N TYR A 77 1.08 8.90 10.47
CA TYR A 77 2.53 8.72 10.54
C TYR A 77 3.27 9.57 9.50
N LEU A 78 2.65 9.78 8.34
CA LEU A 78 3.26 10.51 7.23
C LEU A 78 3.13 12.03 7.34
N GLN A 79 2.33 12.51 8.26
CA GLN A 79 2.15 13.95 8.48
C GLN A 79 3.28 14.59 9.27
#